data_dcef31535470e8232a7aa08bb441ae0d
#
_entry.id   dcef31535470e8232a7aa08bb441ae0d
#
_cell.length_a   1.000
_cell.length_b   1.000
_cell.length_c   1.000
_cell.angle_alpha   90.00
_cell.angle_beta   90.00
_cell.angle_gamma   90.00
#
_symmetry.space_group_name_H-M   'P 1'
#
loop_
_entity.id
_entity.type
_entity.pdbx_description
1 polymer ?
#
loop_
_entity_poly.entity_id
_entity_poly.type
_entity_poly.pdbx_seq_one_letter_code
_entity_poly.pdbx_strand_id
1 'polypeptide(L)'
;MTLDNINLIITTVWRQEKYLDATLASLSSEYSIHSGQPVFLVVGSPETTHLTSYRSQPGIVVVEMGPNAWAWIKNNSLRHRATWNYHRCLTQCGGGERGTLILEDDVQFACGWRLRLDMTLAALESRLGSKFVLTIYDLHNWQPKENRLYAEYPREKFTGTQGVYYPAKVRQDFAKYLKVKGVIANKNHYDFLLRDYLLQEDIPLFATSPSLIQHMGRNTTGLGVWHQAPGFSEDVTSEPY
;
A
#
# COMPACT_ATOMS: atom_id res chain seq x y z
N MET A 1 9.80 -14.88 -4.69
CA MET A 1 9.75 -13.57 -5.44
C MET A 1 10.63 -12.58 -4.71
N THR A 2 11.18 -11.59 -5.38
CA THR A 2 11.93 -10.50 -4.75
C THR A 2 11.26 -9.16 -5.07
N LEU A 3 11.50 -8.15 -4.26
CA LEU A 3 11.02 -6.78 -4.50
C LEU A 3 11.35 -6.25 -5.90
N ASP A 4 12.42 -6.75 -6.51
CA ASP A 4 12.80 -6.39 -7.89
C ASP A 4 11.77 -6.87 -8.95
N ASN A 5 10.84 -7.73 -8.57
CA ASN A 5 9.79 -8.27 -9.46
C ASN A 5 8.37 -7.81 -9.09
N ILE A 6 8.23 -6.79 -8.24
CA ILE A 6 6.93 -6.23 -7.90
C ILE A 6 6.81 -4.78 -8.37
N ASN A 7 5.58 -4.30 -8.51
CA ASN A 7 5.29 -2.88 -8.73
C ASN A 7 5.18 -2.18 -7.39
N LEU A 8 5.86 -1.06 -7.22
CA LEU A 8 5.80 -0.25 -6.03
C LEU A 8 5.03 1.03 -6.32
N ILE A 9 3.96 1.24 -5.58
CA ILE A 9 3.02 2.33 -5.78
C ILE A 9 2.85 3.09 -4.48
N ILE A 10 2.95 4.41 -4.53
CA ILE A 10 2.62 5.29 -3.42
C ILE A 10 1.39 6.12 -3.83
N THR A 11 0.30 6.00 -3.06
CA THR A 11 -0.84 6.90 -3.21
C THR A 11 -0.56 8.18 -2.45
N THR A 12 -0.74 9.32 -3.10
CA THR A 12 -0.45 10.63 -2.49
C THR A 12 -1.54 11.66 -2.78
N VAL A 13 -1.69 12.60 -1.87
CA VAL A 13 -2.54 13.77 -2.01
C VAL A 13 -1.75 15.01 -1.59
N TRP A 14 -2.13 16.18 -2.11
CA TRP A 14 -1.53 17.42 -1.63
C TRP A 14 -1.83 17.63 -0.14
N ARG A 15 -0.78 17.96 0.61
CA ARG A 15 -0.84 18.40 2.01
C ARG A 15 0.28 19.40 2.27
N GLN A 16 0.12 20.17 3.33
CA GLN A 16 1.14 21.13 3.75
C GLN A 16 2.40 20.41 4.27
N GLU A 17 2.21 19.29 4.94
CA GLU A 17 3.29 18.47 5.48
C GLU A 17 3.95 17.63 4.37
N LYS A 18 5.27 17.57 4.41
CA LYS A 18 6.10 16.87 3.42
C LYS A 18 6.32 15.39 3.79
N TYR A 19 5.25 14.67 4.07
CA TYR A 19 5.37 13.24 4.42
C TYR A 19 5.95 12.41 3.28
N LEU A 20 5.58 12.69 2.04
CA LEU A 20 6.10 11.97 0.87
C LEU A 20 7.64 12.02 0.79
N ASP A 21 8.27 13.16 1.10
CA ASP A 21 9.73 13.29 1.11
C ASP A 21 10.34 12.30 2.13
N ALA A 22 9.76 12.22 3.34
CA ALA A 22 10.23 11.33 4.39
C ALA A 22 9.97 9.84 4.04
N THR A 23 8.81 9.55 3.45
CA THR A 23 8.48 8.20 2.97
C THR A 23 9.48 7.73 1.91
N LEU A 24 9.74 8.55 0.90
CA LEU A 24 10.70 8.23 -0.16
C LEU A 24 12.15 8.13 0.38
N ALA A 25 12.54 8.97 1.33
CA ALA A 25 13.85 8.90 1.96
C ALA A 25 14.05 7.58 2.72
N SER A 26 13.08 7.17 3.54
CA SER A 26 13.15 5.89 4.27
C SER A 26 13.05 4.68 3.35
N LEU A 27 12.24 4.75 2.29
CA LEU A 27 12.19 3.71 1.26
C LEU A 27 13.55 3.55 0.56
N SER A 28 14.15 4.67 0.14
CA SER A 28 15.39 4.69 -0.64
C SER A 28 16.62 4.27 0.15
N SER A 29 16.53 4.15 1.47
CA SER A 29 17.64 3.66 2.29
C SER A 29 18.09 2.23 1.90
N GLU A 30 17.14 1.41 1.41
CA GLU A 30 17.38 0.02 1.05
C GLU A 30 16.84 -0.37 -0.34
N TYR A 31 16.11 0.54 -1.01
CA TYR A 31 15.52 0.29 -2.32
C TYR A 31 16.06 1.28 -3.34
N SER A 32 16.78 0.77 -4.34
CA SER A 32 17.31 1.63 -5.41
C SER A 32 16.21 2.02 -6.38
N ILE A 33 15.80 3.28 -6.34
CA ILE A 33 14.82 3.84 -7.27
C ILE A 33 15.53 4.15 -8.58
N HIS A 34 15.15 3.47 -9.66
CA HIS A 34 15.74 3.66 -10.99
C HIS A 34 14.73 3.38 -12.11
N SER A 35 15.06 3.76 -13.34
CA SER A 35 14.14 3.68 -14.48
C SER A 35 13.68 2.27 -14.86
N GLY A 36 14.48 1.25 -14.56
CA GLY A 36 14.12 -0.15 -14.82
C GLY A 36 13.08 -0.71 -13.86
N GLN A 37 12.91 -0.06 -12.69
CA GLN A 37 11.93 -0.44 -11.68
C GLN A 37 11.39 0.81 -10.98
N PRO A 38 10.47 1.52 -11.62
CA PRO A 38 10.00 2.79 -11.11
C PRO A 38 9.09 2.63 -9.91
N VAL A 39 9.10 3.67 -9.07
CA VAL A 39 8.06 3.94 -8.07
C VAL A 39 6.98 4.80 -8.73
N PHE A 40 5.74 4.35 -8.66
CA PHE A 40 4.60 5.10 -9.19
C PHE A 40 3.98 5.96 -8.08
N LEU A 41 3.93 7.28 -8.27
CA LEU A 41 3.21 8.20 -7.41
C LEU A 41 1.82 8.46 -7.99
N VAL A 42 0.78 7.87 -7.41
CA VAL A 42 -0.60 8.00 -7.88
C VAL A 42 -1.31 9.11 -7.12
N VAL A 43 -1.65 10.16 -7.83
CA VAL A 43 -2.15 11.40 -7.22
C VAL A 43 -3.67 11.38 -7.07
N GLY A 44 -4.15 11.53 -5.84
CA GLY A 44 -5.57 11.55 -5.47
C GLY A 44 -6.20 12.94 -5.40
N SER A 45 -5.45 14.01 -5.74
CA SER A 45 -5.90 15.40 -5.74
C SER A 45 -5.58 16.09 -7.06
N PRO A 46 -6.27 17.20 -7.41
CA PRO A 46 -5.93 18.00 -8.59
C PRO A 46 -4.68 18.86 -8.37
N GLU A 47 -4.38 19.17 -7.10
CA GLU A 47 -3.20 19.92 -6.73
C GLU A 47 -1.98 19.00 -6.74
N THR A 48 -0.99 19.35 -7.56
CA THR A 48 0.20 18.54 -7.82
C THR A 48 1.52 19.30 -7.67
N THR A 49 1.48 20.52 -7.13
CA THR A 49 2.69 21.35 -6.96
C THR A 49 3.75 20.70 -6.07
N HIS A 50 3.34 19.91 -5.09
CA HIS A 50 4.23 19.14 -4.23
C HIS A 50 5.02 18.05 -4.98
N LEU A 51 4.63 17.72 -6.21
CA LEU A 51 5.26 16.69 -7.03
C LEU A 51 6.22 17.24 -8.10
N THR A 52 6.40 18.54 -8.17
CA THR A 52 7.20 19.19 -9.22
C THR A 52 8.63 18.65 -9.28
N SER A 53 9.26 18.45 -8.12
CA SER A 53 10.62 17.90 -8.03
C SER A 53 10.72 16.42 -8.46
N TYR A 54 9.63 15.66 -8.36
CA TYR A 54 9.63 14.24 -8.66
C TYR A 54 9.43 13.93 -10.14
N ARG A 55 8.80 14.84 -10.93
CA ARG A 55 8.57 14.61 -12.36
C ARG A 55 9.84 14.42 -13.18
N SER A 56 10.93 15.03 -12.77
CA SER A 56 12.24 14.92 -13.42
C SER A 56 13.18 13.89 -12.75
N GLN A 57 12.74 13.25 -11.67
CA GLN A 57 13.58 12.31 -10.93
C GLN A 57 13.58 10.94 -11.62
N PRO A 58 14.75 10.41 -12.03
CA PRO A 58 14.85 9.08 -12.61
C PRO A 58 14.24 8.01 -11.68
N GLY A 59 13.46 7.11 -12.27
CA GLY A 59 12.81 6.03 -11.51
C GLY A 59 11.52 6.42 -10.78
N ILE A 60 11.07 7.68 -10.88
CA ILE A 60 9.75 8.08 -10.37
C ILE A 60 8.81 8.35 -11.55
N VAL A 61 7.63 7.78 -11.49
CA VAL A 61 6.55 7.99 -12.47
C VAL A 61 5.36 8.61 -11.76
N VAL A 62 5.07 9.87 -12.06
CA VAL A 62 3.92 10.58 -11.51
C VAL A 62 2.68 10.28 -12.35
N VAL A 63 1.67 9.66 -11.73
CA VAL A 63 0.39 9.31 -12.37
C VAL A 63 -0.66 10.31 -11.93
N GLU A 64 -0.79 11.38 -12.69
CA GLU A 64 -1.70 12.47 -12.37
C GLU A 64 -3.16 12.12 -12.65
N MET A 65 -4.04 12.88 -12.02
CA MET A 65 -5.46 12.86 -12.31
C MET A 65 -5.77 13.83 -13.43
N GLY A 66 -6.17 13.31 -14.58
CA GLY A 66 -6.57 14.16 -15.70
C GLY A 66 -7.81 15.02 -15.37
N PRO A 67 -7.97 16.19 -16.06
CA PRO A 67 -9.05 17.14 -15.76
C PRO A 67 -10.45 16.54 -15.89
N ASN A 68 -10.68 15.66 -16.86
CA ASN A 68 -11.97 14.99 -17.02
C ASN A 68 -12.29 14.04 -15.86
N ALA A 69 -11.30 13.33 -15.36
CA ALA A 69 -11.44 12.45 -14.21
C ALA A 69 -11.73 13.26 -12.93
N TRP A 70 -11.03 14.39 -12.77
CA TRP A 70 -11.30 15.29 -11.66
C TRP A 70 -12.70 15.90 -11.74
N ALA A 71 -13.11 16.38 -12.92
CA ALA A 71 -14.46 16.93 -13.13
C ALA A 71 -15.55 15.92 -12.73
N TRP A 72 -15.32 14.64 -13.00
CA TRP A 72 -16.25 13.57 -12.62
C TRP A 72 -16.26 13.30 -11.12
N ILE A 73 -15.10 13.24 -10.46
CA ILE A 73 -14.99 12.76 -9.07
C ILE A 73 -15.09 13.87 -8.01
N LYS A 74 -14.82 15.14 -8.36
CA LYS A 74 -14.66 16.26 -7.41
C LYS A 74 -15.88 16.48 -6.49
N ASN A 75 -17.07 16.20 -6.97
CA ASN A 75 -18.31 16.40 -6.23
C ASN A 75 -18.69 15.20 -5.33
N ASN A 76 -17.91 14.13 -5.37
CA ASN A 76 -18.15 12.96 -4.56
C ASN A 76 -17.53 13.14 -3.15
N SER A 77 -17.99 12.31 -2.21
CA SER A 77 -17.44 12.27 -0.87
C SER A 77 -15.93 11.98 -0.89
N LEU A 78 -15.22 12.41 0.14
CA LEU A 78 -13.79 12.15 0.29
C LEU A 78 -13.50 10.65 0.27
N ARG A 79 -14.33 9.83 0.91
CA ARG A 79 -14.22 8.35 0.88
C ARG A 79 -14.33 7.79 -0.52
N HIS A 80 -15.27 8.29 -1.31
CA HIS A 80 -15.42 7.83 -2.71
C HIS A 80 -14.22 8.25 -3.56
N ARG A 81 -13.72 9.47 -3.40
CA ARG A 81 -12.50 9.94 -4.08
C ARG A 81 -11.29 9.07 -3.75
N ALA A 82 -11.11 8.74 -2.48
CA ALA A 82 -10.04 7.85 -2.03
C ALA A 82 -10.19 6.44 -2.60
N THR A 83 -11.41 5.87 -2.58
CA THR A 83 -11.71 4.55 -3.16
C THR A 83 -11.43 4.52 -4.66
N TRP A 84 -11.80 5.58 -5.38
CA TRP A 84 -11.48 5.70 -6.80
C TRP A 84 -9.97 5.81 -7.05
N ASN A 85 -9.25 6.59 -6.23
CA ASN A 85 -7.79 6.70 -6.36
C ASN A 85 -7.09 5.36 -6.07
N TYR A 86 -7.56 4.64 -5.06
CA TYR A 86 -7.04 3.30 -4.76
C TYR A 86 -7.29 2.31 -5.92
N HIS A 87 -8.45 2.39 -6.57
CA HIS A 87 -8.72 1.63 -7.79
C HIS A 87 -7.73 1.98 -8.92
N ARG A 88 -7.33 3.25 -9.06
CA ARG A 88 -6.27 3.65 -10.00
C ARG A 88 -4.93 3.00 -9.66
N CYS A 89 -4.54 2.95 -8.38
CA CYS A 89 -3.35 2.24 -7.94
C CYS A 89 -3.37 0.76 -8.39
N LEU A 90 -4.50 0.09 -8.26
CA LEU A 90 -4.65 -1.30 -8.66
C LEU A 90 -4.62 -1.53 -10.18
N THR A 91 -4.96 -0.53 -11.01
CA THR A 91 -5.21 -0.71 -12.45
C THR A 91 -4.24 0.01 -13.38
N GLN A 92 -3.74 1.18 -12.99
CA GLN A 92 -2.97 2.05 -13.90
C GLN A 92 -1.45 1.89 -13.77
N CYS A 93 -0.99 1.33 -12.67
CA CYS A 93 0.43 1.24 -12.38
C CYS A 93 0.89 -0.21 -12.43
N GLY A 94 1.94 -0.46 -13.20
CA GLY A 94 2.57 -1.77 -13.25
C GLY A 94 1.67 -2.84 -13.85
N GLY A 95 1.38 -2.73 -15.13
CA GLY A 95 0.66 -3.77 -15.87
C GLY A 95 1.35 -5.13 -15.79
N GLY A 96 0.62 -6.20 -16.09
CA GLY A 96 1.17 -7.55 -16.21
C GLY A 96 0.98 -8.42 -14.98
N GLU A 97 1.81 -9.45 -14.92
CA GLU A 97 1.74 -10.55 -13.93
C GLU A 97 2.52 -10.28 -12.63
N ARG A 98 3.01 -9.05 -12.44
CA ARG A 98 3.76 -8.71 -11.22
C ARG A 98 2.84 -8.46 -10.03
N GLY A 99 3.26 -8.89 -8.85
CA GLY A 99 2.68 -8.46 -7.60
C GLY A 99 2.82 -6.95 -7.42
N THR A 100 2.07 -6.37 -6.50
CA THR A 100 2.04 -4.93 -6.29
C THR A 100 2.00 -4.61 -4.81
N LEU A 101 2.93 -3.78 -4.35
CA LEU A 101 2.91 -3.16 -3.03
C LEU A 101 2.35 -1.74 -3.18
N ILE A 102 1.23 -1.47 -2.51
CA ILE A 102 0.61 -0.14 -2.45
C ILE A 102 0.86 0.44 -1.07
N LEU A 103 1.39 1.66 -1.02
CA LEU A 103 1.74 2.40 0.18
C LEU A 103 0.96 3.72 0.25
N GLU A 104 0.71 4.22 1.45
CA GLU A 104 0.37 5.62 1.68
C GLU A 104 1.63 6.48 1.71
N ASP A 105 1.49 7.80 1.49
CA ASP A 105 2.61 8.73 1.36
C ASP A 105 3.14 9.25 2.71
N ASP A 106 2.66 8.72 3.82
CA ASP A 106 3.00 9.13 5.18
C ASP A 106 3.45 7.95 6.06
N VAL A 107 4.28 7.09 5.46
CA VAL A 107 4.85 5.93 6.15
C VAL A 107 6.37 6.02 6.25
N GLN A 108 6.92 5.52 7.35
CA GLN A 108 8.36 5.36 7.58
C GLN A 108 8.70 3.87 7.56
N PHE A 109 9.71 3.50 6.79
CA PHE A 109 10.22 2.13 6.76
C PHE A 109 11.21 1.87 7.89
N ALA A 110 11.20 0.66 8.44
CA ALA A 110 12.21 0.15 9.34
C ALA A 110 13.53 -0.12 8.62
N CYS A 111 14.65 -0.08 9.31
CA CYS A 111 15.91 -0.62 8.79
C CYS A 111 15.81 -2.15 8.66
N GLY A 112 16.30 -2.71 7.54
CA GLY A 112 16.16 -4.15 7.23
C GLY A 112 14.83 -4.57 6.61
N TRP A 113 13.93 -3.61 6.36
CA TRP A 113 12.59 -3.87 5.83
C TRP A 113 12.58 -4.66 4.51
N ARG A 114 13.53 -4.35 3.62
CA ARG A 114 13.58 -4.95 2.29
C ARG A 114 13.86 -6.45 2.36
N LEU A 115 14.92 -6.83 3.04
CA LEU A 115 15.28 -8.24 3.21
C LEU A 115 14.15 -9.01 3.88
N ARG A 116 13.56 -8.43 4.93
CA ARG A 116 12.48 -9.09 5.67
C ARG A 116 11.21 -9.24 4.84
N LEU A 117 10.87 -8.28 4.00
CA LEU A 117 9.75 -8.40 3.07
C LEU A 117 10.02 -9.47 2.01
N ASP A 118 11.21 -9.51 1.41
CA ASP A 118 11.59 -10.53 0.43
C ASP A 118 11.48 -11.95 1.01
N MET A 119 11.99 -12.16 2.23
CA MET A 119 11.86 -13.44 2.95
C MET A 119 10.39 -13.80 3.23
N THR A 120 9.60 -12.82 3.65
CA THR A 120 8.16 -13.01 3.92
C THR A 120 7.40 -13.42 2.67
N LEU A 121 7.62 -12.71 1.56
CA LEU A 121 6.97 -13.02 0.28
C LEU A 121 7.37 -14.39 -0.23
N ALA A 122 8.66 -14.75 -0.17
CA ALA A 122 9.15 -16.05 -0.58
C ALA A 122 8.50 -17.19 0.23
N ALA A 123 8.40 -17.03 1.55
CA ALA A 123 7.77 -18.01 2.44
C ALA A 123 6.27 -18.17 2.17
N LEU A 124 5.53 -17.05 1.98
CA LEU A 124 4.10 -17.09 1.67
C LEU A 124 3.83 -17.70 0.30
N GLU A 125 4.59 -17.33 -0.73
CA GLU A 125 4.44 -17.87 -2.08
C GLU A 125 4.76 -19.37 -2.14
N SER A 126 5.79 -19.82 -1.43
CA SER A 126 6.11 -21.24 -1.33
C SER A 126 4.98 -22.05 -0.70
N ARG A 127 4.27 -21.46 0.27
CA ARG A 127 3.19 -22.11 1.02
C ARG A 127 1.82 -22.05 0.32
N LEU A 128 1.49 -20.91 -0.29
CA LEU A 128 0.13 -20.56 -0.73
C LEU A 128 0.03 -20.22 -2.21
N GLY A 129 1.16 -20.23 -2.94
CA GLY A 129 1.20 -19.71 -4.30
C GLY A 129 0.85 -18.22 -4.31
N SER A 130 -0.10 -17.85 -5.16
CA SER A 130 -0.53 -16.46 -5.31
C SER A 130 -1.87 -16.14 -4.62
N LYS A 131 -2.39 -17.04 -3.77
CA LYS A 131 -3.69 -16.82 -3.11
C LYS A 131 -3.52 -16.31 -1.69
N PHE A 132 -3.04 -15.07 -1.52
CA PHE A 132 -2.96 -14.38 -0.24
C PHE A 132 -2.93 -12.85 -0.43
N VAL A 133 -3.09 -12.10 0.66
CA VAL A 133 -2.77 -10.68 0.77
C VAL A 133 -1.86 -10.50 1.98
N LEU A 134 -0.90 -9.58 1.89
CA LEU A 134 0.02 -9.26 2.99
C LEU A 134 -0.07 -7.78 3.32
N THR A 135 -0.39 -7.43 4.56
CA THR A 135 -0.14 -6.08 5.08
C THR A 135 1.24 -6.02 5.72
N ILE A 136 2.00 -4.96 5.42
CA ILE A 136 3.28 -4.69 6.09
C ILE A 136 3.13 -3.71 7.25
N TYR A 137 1.88 -3.37 7.57
CA TYR A 137 1.45 -2.52 8.67
C TYR A 137 0.42 -3.27 9.52
N ASP A 138 0.71 -3.53 10.79
CA ASP A 138 -0.21 -4.18 11.71
C ASP A 138 -0.65 -3.20 12.80
N LEU A 139 -1.85 -2.65 12.65
CA LEU A 139 -2.46 -1.72 13.61
C LEU A 139 -2.74 -2.37 14.96
N HIS A 140 -2.99 -3.66 14.99
CA HIS A 140 -3.51 -4.37 16.16
C HIS A 140 -2.50 -5.30 16.82
N ASN A 141 -1.35 -5.54 16.19
CA ASN A 141 -0.32 -6.46 16.66
C ASN A 141 -0.90 -7.85 17.04
N TRP A 142 -1.69 -8.40 16.11
CA TRP A 142 -2.53 -9.58 16.36
C TRP A 142 -1.79 -10.83 16.80
N GLN A 143 -0.52 -10.94 16.57
CA GLN A 143 0.29 -12.02 17.11
C GLN A 143 1.76 -11.61 17.19
N PRO A 144 2.13 -10.76 18.14
CA PRO A 144 3.53 -10.43 18.37
C PRO A 144 4.21 -11.67 18.92
N LYS A 145 4.68 -12.55 18.07
CA LYS A 145 5.58 -13.62 18.46
C LYS A 145 6.93 -13.30 17.92
N GLU A 146 7.87 -13.17 18.83
CA GLU A 146 9.28 -13.13 18.53
C GLU A 146 9.62 -14.19 17.46
N ASN A 147 10.46 -13.83 16.52
CA ASN A 147 11.05 -14.75 15.53
C ASN A 147 10.10 -15.29 14.43
N ARG A 148 9.08 -14.58 14.06
CA ARG A 148 8.27 -14.89 12.86
C ARG A 148 8.38 -13.82 11.79
N LEU A 149 8.38 -14.25 10.53
CA LEU A 149 8.33 -13.32 9.38
C LEU A 149 6.95 -12.69 9.23
N TYR A 150 5.90 -13.44 9.55
CA TYR A 150 4.51 -13.04 9.40
C TYR A 150 3.59 -13.82 10.34
N ALA A 151 2.40 -13.26 10.54
CA ALA A 151 1.30 -13.92 11.24
C ALA A 151 0.02 -13.83 10.39
N GLU A 152 -0.89 -14.78 10.57
CA GLU A 152 -2.22 -14.68 9.99
C GLU A 152 -2.99 -13.54 10.67
N TYR A 153 -3.61 -12.69 9.85
CA TYR A 153 -4.38 -11.54 10.31
C TYR A 153 -5.89 -11.86 10.19
N PRO A 154 -6.68 -11.68 11.26
CA PRO A 154 -8.13 -11.88 11.19
C PRO A 154 -8.77 -10.93 10.18
N ARG A 155 -9.22 -11.47 9.05
CA ARG A 155 -9.77 -10.68 7.92
C ARG A 155 -10.90 -9.75 8.36
N GLU A 156 -11.78 -10.23 9.24
CA GLU A 156 -12.93 -9.49 9.78
C GLU A 156 -12.52 -8.26 10.60
N LYS A 157 -11.30 -8.21 11.08
CA LYS A 157 -10.74 -7.10 11.85
C LYS A 157 -9.90 -6.13 11.00
N PHE A 158 -9.71 -6.45 9.72
CA PHE A 158 -8.84 -5.65 8.88
C PHE A 158 -9.36 -4.23 8.69
N THR A 159 -8.50 -3.28 9.01
CA THR A 159 -8.63 -1.85 8.73
C THR A 159 -7.24 -1.27 8.48
N GLY A 160 -7.18 -0.24 7.63
CA GLY A 160 -5.93 0.45 7.32
C GLY A 160 -5.13 -0.20 6.19
N THR A 161 -4.78 0.60 5.22
CA THR A 161 -4.08 0.18 3.99
C THR A 161 -2.78 0.93 3.80
N GLN A 162 -2.09 1.27 4.90
CA GLN A 162 -0.84 2.02 4.90
C GLN A 162 0.24 1.34 4.05
N GLY A 163 0.20 0.01 3.98
CA GLY A 163 1.08 -0.78 3.13
C GLY A 163 0.52 -2.17 2.89
N VAL A 164 0.05 -2.45 1.66
CA VAL A 164 -0.56 -3.75 1.31
C VAL A 164 0.03 -4.30 0.03
N TYR A 165 0.50 -5.53 0.10
CA TYR A 165 0.96 -6.30 -1.04
C TYR A 165 -0.14 -7.22 -1.57
N TYR A 166 -0.28 -7.22 -2.87
CA TYR A 166 -1.20 -8.06 -3.65
C TYR A 166 -0.43 -8.88 -4.68
N PRO A 167 -0.52 -10.22 -4.69
CA PRO A 167 -0.17 -11.00 -5.86
C PRO A 167 -0.98 -10.56 -7.10
N ALA A 168 -0.42 -10.72 -8.29
CA ALA A 168 -1.00 -10.17 -9.53
C ALA A 168 -2.46 -10.54 -9.75
N LYS A 169 -2.81 -11.83 -9.58
CA LYS A 169 -4.18 -12.32 -9.78
C LYS A 169 -5.15 -11.73 -8.76
N VAL A 170 -4.77 -11.70 -7.48
CA VAL A 170 -5.60 -11.11 -6.41
C VAL A 170 -5.81 -9.62 -6.65
N ARG A 171 -4.74 -8.89 -7.05
CA ARG A 171 -4.83 -7.47 -7.43
C ARG A 171 -5.85 -7.22 -8.53
N GLN A 172 -5.78 -8.02 -9.61
CA GLN A 172 -6.67 -7.84 -10.77
C GLN A 172 -8.14 -8.12 -10.40
N ASP A 173 -8.40 -9.14 -9.61
CA ASP A 173 -9.76 -9.50 -9.23
C ASP A 173 -10.32 -8.53 -8.18
N PHE A 174 -9.50 -8.11 -7.21
CA PHE A 174 -9.89 -7.06 -6.29
C PHE A 174 -10.16 -5.72 -7.00
N ALA A 175 -9.38 -5.36 -8.03
CA ALA A 175 -9.63 -4.17 -8.83
C ALA A 175 -11.02 -4.20 -9.49
N LYS A 176 -11.43 -5.35 -10.05
CA LYS A 176 -12.78 -5.54 -10.61
C LYS A 176 -13.87 -5.40 -9.55
N TYR A 177 -13.67 -6.06 -8.40
CA TYR A 177 -14.59 -5.97 -7.27
C TYR A 177 -14.73 -4.52 -6.78
N LEU A 178 -13.61 -3.82 -6.57
CA LEU A 178 -13.57 -2.44 -6.12
C LEU A 178 -14.24 -1.48 -7.11
N LYS A 179 -14.06 -1.71 -8.42
CA LYS A 179 -14.75 -0.94 -9.45
C LYS A 179 -16.27 -1.02 -9.29
N VAL A 180 -16.79 -2.22 -9.14
CA VAL A 180 -18.26 -2.43 -9.06
C VAL A 180 -18.83 -1.93 -7.74
N LYS A 181 -18.23 -2.32 -6.62
CA LYS A 181 -18.79 -2.05 -5.28
C LYS A 181 -18.41 -0.67 -4.76
N GLY A 182 -17.20 -0.23 -5.02
CA GLY A 182 -16.66 1.04 -4.51
C GLY A 182 -16.87 2.21 -5.47
N VAL A 183 -16.40 2.09 -6.71
CA VAL A 183 -16.39 3.21 -7.66
C VAL A 183 -17.79 3.45 -8.25
N ILE A 184 -18.48 2.41 -8.70
CA ILE A 184 -19.81 2.54 -9.34
C ILE A 184 -20.91 2.63 -8.29
N ALA A 185 -20.95 1.69 -7.36
CA ALA A 185 -22.02 1.62 -6.37
C ALA A 185 -21.81 2.52 -5.14
N ASN A 186 -20.61 3.08 -4.97
CA ASN A 186 -20.24 3.99 -3.85
C ASN A 186 -20.66 3.45 -2.46
N LYS A 187 -20.50 2.15 -2.25
CA LYS A 187 -21.06 1.50 -1.06
C LYS A 187 -20.24 1.70 0.19
N ASN A 188 -18.87 1.71 0.07
CA ASN A 188 -18.02 1.72 1.25
C ASN A 188 -16.60 2.24 0.93
N HIS A 189 -15.77 2.43 1.97
CA HIS A 189 -14.36 2.76 1.82
C HIS A 189 -13.54 1.54 1.36
N TYR A 190 -12.44 1.76 0.64
CA TYR A 190 -11.67 0.70 -0.01
C TYR A 190 -11.07 -0.33 0.96
N ASP A 191 -10.73 0.03 2.19
CA ASP A 191 -10.24 -0.90 3.21
C ASP A 191 -11.34 -1.89 3.66
N PHE A 192 -12.56 -1.41 3.93
CA PHE A 192 -13.70 -2.28 4.22
C PHE A 192 -14.09 -3.14 3.01
N LEU A 193 -13.97 -2.58 1.80
CA LEU A 193 -14.22 -3.36 0.58
C LEU A 193 -13.15 -4.43 0.34
N LEU A 194 -11.90 -4.18 0.73
CA LEU A 194 -10.87 -5.20 0.73
C LEU A 194 -11.21 -6.32 1.71
N ARG A 195 -11.56 -5.98 2.94
CA ARG A 195 -12.01 -6.95 3.94
C ARG A 195 -13.15 -7.83 3.42
N ASP A 196 -14.19 -7.20 2.89
CA ASP A 196 -15.37 -7.89 2.38
C ASP A 196 -15.01 -8.81 1.20
N TYR A 197 -14.11 -8.36 0.31
CA TYR A 197 -13.58 -9.17 -0.79
C TYR A 197 -12.79 -10.38 -0.30
N LEU A 198 -11.90 -10.21 0.68
CA LEU A 198 -11.09 -11.30 1.23
C LEU A 198 -11.96 -12.37 1.90
N LEU A 199 -13.03 -11.95 2.59
CA LEU A 199 -14.00 -12.86 3.19
C LEU A 199 -14.82 -13.61 2.13
N GLN A 200 -15.30 -12.90 1.10
CA GLN A 200 -16.10 -13.48 0.02
C GLN A 200 -15.33 -14.53 -0.78
N GLU A 201 -14.06 -14.24 -1.12
CA GLU A 201 -13.24 -15.09 -2.00
C GLU A 201 -12.39 -16.10 -1.21
N ASP A 202 -12.56 -16.15 0.10
CA ASP A 202 -11.76 -16.96 1.02
C ASP A 202 -10.25 -16.83 0.78
N ILE A 203 -9.78 -15.57 0.75
CA ILE A 203 -8.36 -15.25 0.58
C ILE A 203 -7.77 -14.95 1.97
N PRO A 204 -6.73 -15.67 2.41
CA PRO A 204 -6.09 -15.39 3.68
C PRO A 204 -5.34 -14.06 3.65
N LEU A 205 -5.38 -13.36 4.78
CA LEU A 205 -4.64 -12.13 5.04
C LEU A 205 -3.55 -12.40 6.06
N PHE A 206 -2.36 -11.89 5.79
CA PHE A 206 -1.21 -11.95 6.69
C PHE A 206 -0.73 -10.54 7.02
N ALA A 207 -0.08 -10.39 8.17
CA ALA A 207 0.69 -9.21 8.52
C ALA A 207 2.15 -9.60 8.77
N THR A 208 3.09 -8.73 8.39
CA THR A 208 4.49 -8.89 8.78
C THR A 208 4.64 -8.77 10.30
N SER A 209 5.55 -9.53 10.86
CA SER A 209 5.85 -9.51 12.29
C SER A 209 7.36 -9.39 12.48
N PRO A 210 7.85 -8.23 12.95
CA PRO A 210 7.12 -6.98 13.25
C PRO A 210 6.56 -6.26 12.01
N SER A 211 5.80 -5.16 12.24
CA SER A 211 5.44 -4.23 11.18
C SER A 211 6.69 -3.63 10.54
N LEU A 212 6.73 -3.57 9.20
CA LEU A 212 7.88 -3.04 8.46
C LEU A 212 7.78 -1.53 8.21
N ILE A 213 6.62 -0.97 8.46
CA ILE A 213 6.39 0.47 8.34
C ILE A 213 5.66 1.01 9.56
N GLN A 214 5.88 2.31 9.84
CA GLN A 214 5.15 3.09 10.84
C GLN A 214 4.40 4.22 10.13
N HIS A 215 3.17 4.48 10.57
CA HIS A 215 2.39 5.62 10.11
C HIS A 215 2.85 6.92 10.79
N MET A 216 3.26 7.90 9.99
CA MET A 216 3.77 9.20 10.46
C MET A 216 2.70 10.29 10.45
N GLY A 217 1.67 10.15 9.61
CA GLY A 217 0.67 11.16 9.33
C GLY A 217 -0.19 11.52 10.53
N ARG A 218 0.20 12.56 11.28
CA ARG A 218 -0.58 13.08 12.42
C ARG A 218 -1.78 13.92 11.98
N ASN A 219 -1.64 14.60 10.84
CA ASN A 219 -2.70 15.42 10.27
C ASN A 219 -3.49 14.59 9.25
N THR A 220 -4.70 14.21 9.64
CA THR A 220 -5.57 13.39 8.81
C THR A 220 -6.05 14.14 7.56
N THR A 221 -6.17 13.44 6.46
CA THR A 221 -6.87 13.92 5.26
C THR A 221 -8.39 13.93 5.43
N GLY A 222 -8.91 13.60 6.61
CA GLY A 222 -10.35 13.48 6.90
C GLY A 222 -10.91 12.08 6.68
N LEU A 223 -10.05 11.08 6.44
CA LEU A 223 -10.46 9.68 6.19
C LEU A 223 -10.34 8.79 7.42
N GLY A 224 -9.57 9.15 8.41
CA GLY A 224 -9.34 8.35 9.60
C GLY A 224 -8.78 9.17 10.75
N VAL A 225 -8.39 8.48 11.80
CA VAL A 225 -7.67 9.03 12.95
C VAL A 225 -6.21 8.56 12.89
N TRP A 226 -5.31 9.35 13.49
CA TRP A 226 -3.92 8.95 13.60
C TRP A 226 -3.78 7.70 14.48
N HIS A 227 -2.96 6.78 14.05
CA HIS A 227 -2.64 5.53 14.75
C HIS A 227 -1.22 5.08 14.43
N GLN A 228 -0.67 4.24 15.28
CA GLN A 228 0.65 3.64 15.12
C GLN A 228 0.56 2.12 15.17
N ALA A 229 1.49 1.45 14.50
CA ALA A 229 1.67 0.02 14.63
C ALA A 229 2.37 -0.30 15.96
N PRO A 230 1.72 -0.99 16.90
CA PRO A 230 2.34 -1.30 18.20
C PRO A 230 3.57 -2.20 18.08
N GLY A 231 3.58 -3.04 17.06
CA GLY A 231 4.69 -3.97 16.77
C GLY A 231 5.74 -3.42 15.80
N PHE A 232 5.78 -2.11 15.55
CA PHE A 232 6.84 -1.51 14.73
C PHE A 232 8.15 -1.47 15.51
N SER A 233 9.24 -1.89 14.85
CA SER A 233 10.61 -1.68 15.30
C SER A 233 11.36 -0.86 14.26
N GLU A 234 12.15 0.12 14.69
CA GLU A 234 12.97 0.92 13.78
C GLU A 234 14.05 0.08 13.08
N ASP A 235 14.43 -1.03 13.67
CA ASP A 235 15.40 -1.98 13.13
C ASP A 235 14.81 -3.41 13.17
N VAL A 236 14.76 -4.05 12.00
CA VAL A 236 14.30 -5.44 11.81
C VAL A 236 15.37 -6.30 11.14
N THR A 237 16.62 -5.89 11.23
CA THR A 237 17.79 -6.60 10.63
C THR A 237 18.12 -7.91 11.36
N SER A 238 17.69 -8.08 12.62
CA SER A 238 17.89 -9.33 13.34
C SER A 238 17.17 -10.48 12.63
N GLU A 239 17.93 -11.53 12.31
CA GLU A 239 17.37 -12.72 11.66
C GLU A 239 16.28 -13.35 12.53
N PRO A 240 15.15 -13.75 11.93
CA PRO A 240 14.20 -14.63 12.59
C PRO A 240 14.85 -16.01 12.75
N TYR A 241 15.10 -16.46 13.96
CA TYR A 241 15.60 -17.78 14.26
C TYR A 241 14.58 -18.88 13.89
#